data_3053c8a44772e689c45d6473e3b94f03
#
_entry.id   3053c8a44772e689c45d6473e3b94f03
#
_cell.length_a   1.000
_cell.length_b   1.000
_cell.length_c   1.000
_cell.angle_alpha   90.00
_cell.angle_beta   90.00
_cell.angle_gamma   90.00
#
_symmetry.space_group_name_H-M   'P 1'
#
loop_
_entity.id
_entity.type
_entity.pdbx_description
1 polymer ?
#
loop_
_entity_poly.entity_id
_entity_poly.type
_entity_poly.pdbx_seq_one_letter_code
_entity_poly.pdbx_strand_id
1 'polypeptide(L)'
;CKETTKMRESKITRDEAFELLKKYNKDPFHIRHALTVEGVMRWYAKELGYADEEEYWGIVGLLHDIDFELYPEEHCKKAPELLKAGGVGDDMIYSICSHGYGICVDVEPVHEMEKVLFASDELTGLIWSAALMRPSKSVMDMEVSSLKKKFKDKKFAAGCSRDVIRTGAERLGWELEKLFEQTILAMRSCESDVNSFMGTYQA
;
A
#
# COMPACT_ATOMS: atom_id res chain seq x y z
N CYS A 1 -4.55 -32.75 4.78
CA CYS A 1 -5.79 -32.02 4.54
C CYS A 1 -5.44 -30.55 4.49
N LYS A 2 -5.50 -29.91 3.30
CA LYS A 2 -5.48 -28.46 3.21
C LYS A 2 -6.84 -28.02 3.74
N GLU A 3 -6.86 -27.34 4.87
CA GLU A 3 -8.03 -26.56 5.26
C GLU A 3 -8.33 -25.61 4.11
N THR A 4 -9.51 -25.73 3.56
CA THR A 4 -10.04 -24.78 2.58
C THR A 4 -10.25 -23.47 3.34
N THR A 5 -9.21 -22.64 3.39
CA THR A 5 -9.32 -21.29 3.96
C THR A 5 -10.38 -20.56 3.14
N LYS A 6 -11.48 -20.17 3.79
CA LYS A 6 -12.58 -19.47 3.14
C LYS A 6 -12.00 -18.20 2.47
N MET A 7 -12.30 -18.02 1.18
CA MET A 7 -11.93 -16.83 0.42
C MET A 7 -12.43 -15.56 1.12
N ARG A 8 -11.59 -14.54 1.20
CA ARG A 8 -11.95 -13.25 1.81
C ARG A 8 -12.74 -12.41 0.82
N GLU A 9 -13.88 -11.93 1.27
CA GLU A 9 -14.77 -11.05 0.50
C GLU A 9 -14.97 -9.73 1.24
N SER A 10 -14.93 -8.63 0.49
CA SER A 10 -15.20 -7.31 1.06
C SER A 10 -16.71 -7.13 1.29
N LYS A 11 -17.07 -6.50 2.41
CA LYS A 11 -18.46 -6.09 2.70
C LYS A 11 -18.90 -4.85 1.91
N ILE A 12 -17.94 -4.11 1.36
CA ILE A 12 -18.18 -2.94 0.52
C ILE A 12 -17.54 -3.14 -0.84
N THR A 13 -18.09 -2.49 -1.85
CA THR A 13 -17.52 -2.49 -3.20
C THR A 13 -16.30 -1.57 -3.28
N ARG A 14 -15.49 -1.73 -4.33
CA ARG A 14 -14.37 -0.82 -4.61
C ARG A 14 -14.85 0.63 -4.77
N ASP A 15 -15.98 0.86 -5.43
CA ASP A 15 -16.51 2.21 -5.64
C ASP A 15 -16.96 2.84 -4.32
N GLU A 16 -17.64 2.07 -3.45
CA GLU A 16 -18.00 2.51 -2.10
C GLU A 16 -16.74 2.83 -1.26
N ALA A 17 -15.70 2.01 -1.36
CA ALA A 17 -14.43 2.25 -0.68
C ALA A 17 -13.76 3.55 -1.16
N PHE A 18 -13.79 3.82 -2.47
CA PHE A 18 -13.23 5.04 -3.02
C PHE A 18 -14.01 6.29 -2.59
N GLU A 19 -15.34 6.24 -2.57
CA GLU A 19 -16.16 7.33 -2.03
C GLU A 19 -15.87 7.58 -0.54
N LEU A 20 -15.68 6.50 0.23
CA LEU A 20 -15.29 6.59 1.64
C LEU A 20 -13.91 7.26 1.79
N LEU A 21 -12.92 6.88 0.98
CA LEU A 21 -11.60 7.50 0.97
C LEU A 21 -11.70 9.00 0.71
N LYS A 22 -12.43 9.41 -0.34
CA LYS A 22 -12.58 10.82 -0.74
C LYS A 22 -13.29 11.68 0.30
N LYS A 23 -14.05 11.07 1.19
CA LYS A 23 -14.69 11.78 2.29
C LYS A 23 -13.66 12.38 3.26
N TYR A 24 -12.52 11.69 3.45
CA TYR A 24 -11.48 12.07 4.41
C TYR A 24 -10.15 12.47 3.76
N ASN A 25 -10.00 12.27 2.46
CA ASN A 25 -8.77 12.55 1.71
C ASN A 25 -9.11 13.27 0.42
N LYS A 26 -8.50 14.45 0.23
CA LYS A 26 -8.72 15.31 -0.94
C LYS A 26 -7.41 15.72 -1.61
N ASP A 27 -6.30 15.72 -0.87
CA ASP A 27 -5.00 16.05 -1.41
C ASP A 27 -4.61 15.07 -2.53
N PRO A 28 -4.29 15.57 -3.73
CA PRO A 28 -3.87 14.72 -4.85
C PRO A 28 -2.70 13.78 -4.50
N PHE A 29 -1.82 14.19 -3.61
CA PHE A 29 -0.72 13.35 -3.14
C PHE A 29 -1.24 12.09 -2.43
N HIS A 30 -2.18 12.26 -1.49
CA HIS A 30 -2.76 11.15 -0.73
C HIS A 30 -3.62 10.24 -1.62
N ILE A 31 -4.38 10.82 -2.55
CA ILE A 31 -5.18 10.04 -3.50
C ILE A 31 -4.28 9.22 -4.42
N ARG A 32 -3.21 9.80 -4.95
CA ARG A 32 -2.22 9.06 -5.77
C ARG A 32 -1.61 7.91 -4.99
N HIS A 33 -1.19 8.15 -3.76
CA HIS A 33 -0.62 7.12 -2.91
C HIS A 33 -1.61 5.98 -2.67
N ALA A 34 -2.84 6.29 -2.31
CA ALA A 34 -3.89 5.30 -2.10
C ALA A 34 -4.14 4.42 -3.34
N LEU A 35 -4.24 5.04 -4.53
CA LEU A 35 -4.43 4.33 -5.79
C LEU A 35 -3.20 3.48 -6.16
N THR A 36 -2.00 3.96 -5.86
CA THR A 36 -0.76 3.21 -6.10
C THR A 36 -0.70 1.97 -5.22
N VAL A 37 -0.99 2.11 -3.92
CA VAL A 37 -0.98 0.97 -2.99
C VAL A 37 -2.11 -0.01 -3.31
N GLU A 38 -3.29 0.47 -3.75
CA GLU A 38 -4.35 -0.40 -4.30
C GLU A 38 -3.81 -1.26 -5.45
N GLY A 39 -3.19 -0.65 -6.45
CA GLY A 39 -2.66 -1.36 -7.61
C GLY A 39 -1.55 -2.35 -7.24
N VAL A 40 -0.67 -1.96 -6.34
CA VAL A 40 0.41 -2.81 -5.81
C VAL A 40 -0.16 -4.02 -5.08
N MET A 41 -1.15 -3.84 -4.22
CA MET A 41 -1.79 -4.94 -3.50
C MET A 41 -2.52 -5.89 -4.44
N ARG A 42 -3.20 -5.39 -5.47
CA ARG A 42 -3.84 -6.23 -6.51
C ARG A 42 -2.82 -7.09 -7.26
N TRP A 43 -1.69 -6.50 -7.62
CA TRP A 43 -0.61 -7.22 -8.28
C TRP A 43 -0.05 -8.34 -7.40
N TYR A 44 0.23 -8.04 -6.12
CA TYR A 44 0.72 -9.03 -5.18
C TYR A 44 -0.28 -10.16 -4.91
N ALA A 45 -1.57 -9.84 -4.85
CA ALA A 45 -2.60 -10.88 -4.68
C ALA A 45 -2.51 -11.93 -5.80
N LYS A 46 -2.39 -11.49 -7.04
CA LYS A 46 -2.24 -12.39 -8.20
C LYS A 46 -0.92 -13.16 -8.16
N GLU A 47 0.17 -12.47 -7.88
CA GLU A 47 1.52 -13.06 -7.88
C GLU A 47 1.69 -14.12 -6.78
N LEU A 48 1.09 -13.90 -5.62
CA LEU A 48 1.22 -14.79 -4.46
C LEU A 48 0.16 -15.89 -4.37
N GLY A 49 -0.69 -16.03 -5.40
CA GLY A 49 -1.68 -17.10 -5.47
C GLY A 49 -3.04 -16.78 -4.85
N TYR A 50 -3.35 -15.51 -4.64
CA TYR A 50 -4.63 -15.01 -4.11
C TYR A 50 -5.44 -14.24 -5.15
N ALA A 51 -5.39 -14.65 -6.41
CA ALA A 51 -6.08 -13.95 -7.51
C ALA A 51 -7.58 -13.77 -7.24
N ASP A 52 -8.22 -14.75 -6.60
CA ASP A 52 -9.64 -14.71 -6.24
C ASP A 52 -9.96 -13.64 -5.17
N GLU A 53 -8.95 -13.15 -4.44
CA GLU A 53 -9.06 -12.10 -3.44
C GLU A 53 -8.49 -10.76 -3.90
N GLU A 54 -8.23 -10.60 -5.19
CA GLU A 54 -7.61 -9.39 -5.74
C GLU A 54 -8.33 -8.10 -5.33
N GLU A 55 -9.66 -8.10 -5.40
CA GLU A 55 -10.45 -6.93 -5.01
C GLU A 55 -10.32 -6.63 -3.50
N TYR A 56 -10.33 -7.65 -2.67
CA TYR A 56 -10.15 -7.50 -1.22
C TYR A 56 -8.80 -6.87 -0.89
N TRP A 57 -7.72 -7.40 -1.46
CA TRP A 57 -6.37 -6.85 -1.28
C TRP A 57 -6.28 -5.41 -1.78
N GLY A 58 -6.91 -5.12 -2.92
CA GLY A 58 -6.95 -3.78 -3.49
C GLY A 58 -7.65 -2.77 -2.57
N ILE A 59 -8.80 -3.13 -2.02
CA ILE A 59 -9.55 -2.26 -1.09
C ILE A 59 -8.75 -2.01 0.19
N VAL A 60 -8.08 -3.03 0.74
CA VAL A 60 -7.18 -2.86 1.89
C VAL A 60 -6.10 -1.81 1.56
N GLY A 61 -5.46 -1.92 0.40
CA GLY A 61 -4.46 -0.95 -0.05
C GLY A 61 -5.03 0.45 -0.25
N LEU A 62 -6.22 0.54 -0.84
CA LEU A 62 -6.89 1.83 -1.10
C LEU A 62 -7.21 2.59 0.19
N LEU A 63 -7.59 1.88 1.24
CA LEU A 63 -8.06 2.47 2.49
C LEU A 63 -7.01 2.54 3.61
N HIS A 64 -5.78 2.05 3.38
CA HIS A 64 -4.81 1.90 4.47
C HIS A 64 -4.48 3.20 5.21
N ASP A 65 -4.45 4.32 4.52
CA ASP A 65 -4.14 5.66 5.06
C ASP A 65 -5.37 6.56 5.21
N ILE A 66 -6.57 6.01 5.34
CA ILE A 66 -7.82 6.77 5.33
C ILE A 66 -7.84 7.94 6.33
N ASP A 67 -7.18 7.78 7.47
CA ASP A 67 -7.15 8.75 8.55
C ASP A 67 -5.96 9.71 8.51
N PHE A 68 -4.98 9.47 7.63
CA PHE A 68 -3.71 10.19 7.70
C PHE A 68 -3.82 11.69 7.39
N GLU A 69 -4.65 12.07 6.41
CA GLU A 69 -4.77 13.49 6.02
C GLU A 69 -5.40 14.36 7.10
N LEU A 70 -6.49 13.90 7.71
CA LEU A 70 -7.25 14.68 8.69
C LEU A 70 -6.80 14.42 10.15
N TYR A 71 -6.25 13.23 10.41
CA TYR A 71 -5.90 12.78 11.76
C TYR A 71 -4.47 12.20 11.83
N PRO A 72 -3.43 12.95 11.37
CA PRO A 72 -2.06 12.40 11.29
C PRO A 72 -1.52 11.97 12.65
N GLU A 73 -1.89 12.65 13.73
CA GLU A 73 -1.46 12.30 15.10
C GLU A 73 -2.19 11.07 15.67
N GLU A 74 -3.28 10.66 15.01
CA GLU A 74 -4.08 9.50 15.40
C GLU A 74 -4.07 8.42 14.31
N HIS A 75 -3.03 8.42 13.47
CA HIS A 75 -2.89 7.47 12.36
C HIS A 75 -3.02 6.02 12.84
N CYS A 76 -3.80 5.22 12.11
CA CYS A 76 -4.24 3.86 12.45
C CYS A 76 -5.11 3.74 13.72
N LYS A 77 -5.18 4.76 14.57
CA LYS A 77 -6.04 4.78 15.76
C LYS A 77 -7.43 5.31 15.45
N LYS A 78 -7.52 6.29 14.54
CA LYS A 78 -8.80 6.84 14.08
C LYS A 78 -9.43 6.00 12.97
N ALA A 79 -8.62 5.28 12.21
CA ALA A 79 -9.07 4.46 11.07
C ALA A 79 -10.20 3.48 11.41
N PRO A 80 -10.18 2.72 12.52
CA PRO A 80 -11.28 1.80 12.84
C PRO A 80 -12.65 2.46 12.91
N GLU A 81 -12.74 3.65 13.52
CA GLU A 81 -13.99 4.41 13.62
C GLU A 81 -14.51 4.81 12.23
N LEU A 82 -13.63 5.39 11.41
CA LEU A 82 -13.98 5.86 10.06
C LEU A 82 -14.40 4.70 9.14
N LEU A 83 -13.65 3.61 9.19
CA LEU A 83 -13.89 2.42 8.38
C LEU A 83 -15.18 1.72 8.79
N LYS A 84 -15.42 1.54 10.08
CA LYS A 84 -16.64 0.92 10.60
C LYS A 84 -17.89 1.73 10.24
N ALA A 85 -17.82 3.04 10.35
CA ALA A 85 -18.90 3.93 9.92
C ALA A 85 -19.18 3.84 8.42
N GLY A 86 -18.18 3.51 7.61
CA GLY A 86 -18.30 3.28 6.17
C GLY A 86 -18.73 1.86 5.77
N GLY A 87 -19.02 0.98 6.73
CA GLY A 87 -19.47 -0.38 6.45
C GLY A 87 -18.36 -1.41 6.21
N VAL A 88 -17.11 -1.06 6.49
CA VAL A 88 -15.97 -1.98 6.36
C VAL A 88 -16.01 -3.02 7.48
N GLY A 89 -15.76 -4.29 7.12
CA GLY A 89 -15.75 -5.39 8.08
C GLY A 89 -14.53 -5.40 9.00
N ASP A 90 -14.68 -6.01 10.19
CA ASP A 90 -13.64 -6.03 11.23
C ASP A 90 -12.33 -6.68 10.77
N ASP A 91 -12.40 -7.76 9.96
CA ASP A 91 -11.22 -8.42 9.40
C ASP A 91 -10.42 -7.49 8.50
N MET A 92 -11.09 -6.72 7.66
CA MET A 92 -10.45 -5.74 6.78
C MET A 92 -9.88 -4.57 7.58
N ILE A 93 -10.58 -4.10 8.61
CA ILE A 93 -10.09 -3.06 9.51
C ILE A 93 -8.78 -3.50 10.19
N TYR A 94 -8.73 -4.74 10.68
CA TYR A 94 -7.51 -5.31 11.25
C TYR A 94 -6.35 -5.28 10.24
N SER A 95 -6.60 -5.78 9.03
CA SER A 95 -5.58 -5.83 7.97
C SER A 95 -5.08 -4.44 7.60
N ILE A 96 -5.98 -3.46 7.49
CA ILE A 96 -5.63 -2.06 7.22
C ILE A 96 -4.73 -1.50 8.32
N CYS A 97 -5.11 -1.65 9.59
CA CYS A 97 -4.37 -1.09 10.71
C CYS A 97 -3.02 -1.78 10.95
N SER A 98 -2.84 -3.02 10.46
CA SER A 98 -1.61 -3.78 10.67
C SER A 98 -0.36 -3.14 10.05
N HIS A 99 -0.51 -2.23 9.05
CA HIS A 99 0.64 -1.53 8.50
C HIS A 99 1.29 -0.54 9.49
N GLY A 100 0.58 -0.16 10.54
CA GLY A 100 1.09 0.70 11.63
C GLY A 100 1.72 -0.05 12.81
N TYR A 101 1.87 -1.37 12.72
CA TYR A 101 2.40 -2.20 13.81
C TYR A 101 3.79 -1.77 14.26
N GLY A 102 3.93 -1.57 15.56
CA GLY A 102 5.20 -1.15 16.16
C GLY A 102 5.56 0.33 15.92
N ILE A 103 4.71 1.08 15.22
CA ILE A 103 4.89 2.51 14.90
C ILE A 103 3.83 3.33 15.64
N CYS A 104 2.56 3.05 15.42
CA CYS A 104 1.44 3.78 15.98
C CYS A 104 0.37 2.90 16.66
N VAL A 105 0.34 1.61 16.35
CA VAL A 105 -0.60 0.64 16.91
C VAL A 105 0.07 -0.71 17.18
N ASP A 106 -0.55 -1.52 18.04
CA ASP A 106 -0.13 -2.88 18.36
C ASP A 106 -1.07 -3.89 17.65
N VAL A 107 -1.09 -3.82 16.32
CA VAL A 107 -1.88 -4.71 15.44
C VAL A 107 -0.91 -5.43 14.53
N GLU A 108 -0.51 -6.64 14.92
CA GLU A 108 0.53 -7.40 14.23
C GLU A 108 0.08 -7.90 12.85
N PRO A 109 0.87 -7.71 11.79
CA PRO A 109 0.60 -8.31 10.49
C PRO A 109 0.81 -9.84 10.56
N VAL A 110 -0.25 -10.60 10.41
CA VAL A 110 -0.26 -12.07 10.50
C VAL A 110 -0.46 -12.73 9.15
N HIS A 111 -1.49 -12.29 8.41
CA HIS A 111 -1.75 -12.80 7.06
C HIS A 111 -0.70 -12.29 6.08
N GLU A 112 -0.38 -13.07 5.05
CA GLU A 112 0.58 -12.68 4.02
C GLU A 112 0.23 -11.33 3.38
N MET A 113 -1.06 -11.06 3.13
CA MET A 113 -1.55 -9.76 2.67
C MET A 113 -1.13 -8.60 3.59
N GLU A 114 -1.25 -8.77 4.89
CA GLU A 114 -0.88 -7.77 5.90
C GLU A 114 0.63 -7.53 5.92
N LYS A 115 1.41 -8.62 5.79
CA LYS A 115 2.87 -8.54 5.69
C LYS A 115 3.32 -7.83 4.40
N VAL A 116 2.64 -8.07 3.30
CA VAL A 116 2.89 -7.39 2.02
C VAL A 116 2.58 -5.89 2.13
N LEU A 117 1.44 -5.52 2.70
CA LEU A 117 1.10 -4.12 2.92
C LEU A 117 2.14 -3.41 3.80
N PHE A 118 2.50 -4.02 4.92
CA PHE A 118 3.53 -3.51 5.83
C PHE A 118 4.87 -3.28 5.12
N ALA A 119 5.29 -4.23 4.29
CA ALA A 119 6.58 -4.19 3.60
C ALA A 119 6.62 -3.20 2.43
N SER A 120 5.50 -3.02 1.72
CA SER A 120 5.45 -2.30 0.45
C SER A 120 5.00 -0.84 0.57
N ASP A 121 4.26 -0.48 1.58
CA ASP A 121 3.68 0.87 1.73
C ASP A 121 4.75 1.97 1.66
N GLU A 122 5.67 2.03 2.60
CA GLU A 122 6.78 3.00 2.62
C GLU A 122 7.67 2.88 1.39
N LEU A 123 7.86 1.66 0.88
CA LEU A 123 8.67 1.41 -0.31
C LEU A 123 8.05 2.02 -1.57
N THR A 124 6.72 2.02 -1.71
CA THR A 124 6.07 2.68 -2.86
C THR A 124 6.38 4.17 -2.90
N GLY A 125 6.41 4.83 -1.75
CA GLY A 125 6.80 6.24 -1.65
C GLY A 125 8.25 6.49 -2.07
N LEU A 126 9.16 5.63 -1.64
CA LEU A 126 10.57 5.70 -2.04
C LEU A 126 10.76 5.48 -3.54
N ILE A 127 10.10 4.47 -4.11
CA ILE A 127 10.16 4.16 -5.55
C ILE A 127 9.59 5.32 -6.37
N TRP A 128 8.44 5.85 -5.98
CA TRP A 128 7.83 6.99 -6.67
C TRP A 128 8.73 8.23 -6.63
N SER A 129 9.30 8.56 -5.47
CA SER A 129 10.26 9.65 -5.33
C SER A 129 11.49 9.46 -6.24
N ALA A 130 12.01 8.23 -6.32
CA ALA A 130 13.12 7.90 -7.22
C ALA A 130 12.73 8.01 -8.69
N ALA A 131 11.52 7.60 -9.06
CA ALA A 131 10.99 7.73 -10.42
C ALA A 131 10.93 9.21 -10.86
N LEU A 132 10.46 10.09 -10.00
CA LEU A 132 10.38 11.53 -10.29
C LEU A 132 11.75 12.19 -10.57
N MET A 133 12.84 11.61 -10.06
CA MET A 133 14.21 12.07 -10.31
C MET A 133 14.77 11.57 -11.64
N ARG A 134 14.13 10.64 -12.30
CA ARG A 134 14.52 10.11 -13.61
C ARG A 134 14.05 11.03 -14.73
N PRO A 135 14.78 11.10 -15.88
CA PRO A 135 14.30 11.84 -17.05
C PRO A 135 12.92 11.39 -17.54
N SER A 136 12.63 10.08 -17.47
CA SER A 136 11.33 9.48 -17.82
C SER A 136 10.20 9.82 -16.85
N LYS A 137 10.55 10.17 -15.59
CA LYS A 137 9.59 10.31 -14.47
C LYS A 137 8.68 9.10 -14.30
N SER A 138 9.19 7.91 -14.57
CA SER A 138 8.45 6.66 -14.61
C SER A 138 9.20 5.53 -13.91
N VAL A 139 8.46 4.56 -13.40
CA VAL A 139 9.02 3.31 -12.85
C VAL A 139 9.35 2.29 -13.94
N MET A 140 8.91 2.53 -15.18
CA MET A 140 9.03 1.57 -16.27
C MET A 140 10.48 1.26 -16.65
N ASP A 141 11.39 2.21 -16.52
CA ASP A 141 12.81 2.08 -16.82
C ASP A 141 13.71 2.00 -15.57
N MET A 142 13.10 1.88 -14.38
CA MET A 142 13.84 1.82 -13.12
C MET A 142 14.46 0.44 -12.90
N GLU A 143 15.77 0.43 -12.62
CA GLU A 143 16.51 -0.76 -12.26
C GLU A 143 16.63 -0.91 -10.74
N VAL A 144 16.64 -2.16 -10.26
CA VAL A 144 16.84 -2.48 -8.82
C VAL A 144 18.12 -1.85 -8.28
N SER A 145 19.21 -1.86 -9.06
CA SER A 145 20.49 -1.25 -8.67
C SER A 145 20.38 0.26 -8.41
N SER A 146 19.57 0.96 -9.20
CA SER A 146 19.27 2.37 -9.01
C SER A 146 18.50 2.64 -7.72
N LEU A 147 17.48 1.80 -7.45
CA LEU A 147 16.69 1.88 -6.22
C LEU A 147 17.54 1.59 -4.98
N LYS A 148 18.44 0.58 -5.05
CA LYS A 148 19.38 0.26 -3.96
C LYS A 148 20.26 1.46 -3.58
N LYS A 149 20.72 2.23 -4.55
CA LYS A 149 21.49 3.47 -4.30
C LYS A 149 20.66 4.51 -3.56
N LYS A 150 19.42 4.73 -3.99
CA LYS A 150 18.48 5.65 -3.35
C LYS A 150 18.11 5.20 -1.93
N PHE A 151 17.93 3.93 -1.73
CA PHE A 151 17.65 3.36 -0.41
C PHE A 151 18.79 3.59 0.60
N LYS A 152 20.04 3.50 0.16
CA LYS A 152 21.23 3.76 0.98
C LYS A 152 21.42 5.24 1.31
N ASP A 153 20.93 6.13 0.47
CA ASP A 153 20.99 7.58 0.71
C ASP A 153 19.90 7.99 1.72
N LYS A 154 20.30 8.12 2.97
CA LYS A 154 19.39 8.44 4.09
C LYS A 154 18.74 9.83 3.99
N LYS A 155 19.29 10.72 3.16
CA LYS A 155 18.73 12.06 2.95
C LYS A 155 17.66 12.06 1.86
N PHE A 156 17.74 11.10 0.94
CA PHE A 156 16.77 10.97 -0.13
C PHE A 156 15.47 10.36 0.40
N ALA A 157 14.34 11.02 0.14
CA ALA A 157 13.01 10.58 0.62
C ALA A 157 13.05 10.18 2.10
N ALA A 158 13.57 11.06 2.95
CA ALA A 158 13.85 10.77 4.36
C ALA A 158 12.59 10.41 5.17
N GLY A 159 11.39 10.79 4.69
CA GLY A 159 10.11 10.39 5.27
C GLY A 159 9.76 8.92 5.09
N CYS A 160 10.39 8.22 4.13
CA CYS A 160 10.18 6.78 3.93
C CYS A 160 11.10 5.99 4.86
N SER A 161 10.54 5.29 5.82
CA SER A 161 11.27 4.55 6.85
C SER A 161 12.00 3.33 6.26
N ARG A 162 13.34 3.39 6.24
CA ARG A 162 14.18 2.25 5.81
C ARG A 162 14.05 1.06 6.76
N ASP A 163 13.85 1.31 8.03
CA ASP A 163 13.69 0.25 9.04
C ASP A 163 12.38 -0.50 8.86
N VAL A 164 11.28 0.19 8.57
CA VAL A 164 9.99 -0.44 8.25
C VAL A 164 10.13 -1.32 6.99
N ILE A 165 10.79 -0.83 5.95
CA ILE A 165 11.01 -1.59 4.72
C ILE A 165 11.84 -2.85 4.98
N ARG A 166 12.93 -2.76 5.75
CA ARG A 166 13.76 -3.93 6.13
C ARG A 166 12.96 -4.92 6.96
N THR A 167 12.29 -4.45 8.00
CA THR A 167 11.44 -5.30 8.85
C THR A 167 10.35 -5.98 8.04
N GLY A 168 9.76 -5.28 7.08
CA GLY A 168 8.75 -5.84 6.18
C GLY A 168 9.29 -7.00 5.33
N ALA A 169 10.48 -6.84 4.75
CA ALA A 169 11.15 -7.92 4.01
C ALA A 169 11.43 -9.14 4.92
N GLU A 170 11.95 -8.89 6.12
CA GLU A 170 12.23 -9.95 7.12
C GLU A 170 10.96 -10.72 7.50
N ARG A 171 9.84 -10.05 7.72
CA ARG A 171 8.54 -10.68 8.04
C ARG A 171 8.03 -11.56 6.90
N LEU A 172 8.31 -11.19 5.65
CA LEU A 172 7.97 -11.99 4.48
C LEU A 172 8.96 -13.15 4.25
N GLY A 173 10.09 -13.16 4.94
CA GLY A 173 11.18 -14.09 4.67
C GLY A 173 11.86 -13.81 3.32
N TRP A 174 11.88 -12.56 2.87
CA TRP A 174 12.43 -12.15 1.59
C TRP A 174 13.73 -11.37 1.78
N GLU A 175 14.67 -11.59 0.86
CA GLU A 175 15.78 -10.66 0.70
C GLU A 175 15.24 -9.27 0.26
N LEU A 176 15.89 -8.22 0.75
CA LEU A 176 15.48 -6.84 0.45
C LEU A 176 15.44 -6.56 -1.05
N GLU A 177 16.37 -7.14 -1.81
CA GLU A 177 16.45 -7.03 -3.26
C GLU A 177 15.22 -7.63 -3.96
N LYS A 178 14.73 -8.77 -3.47
CA LYS A 178 13.48 -9.38 -3.95
C LYS A 178 12.29 -8.46 -3.70
N LEU A 179 12.18 -7.86 -2.51
CA LEU A 179 11.12 -6.91 -2.20
C LEU A 179 11.16 -5.70 -3.16
N PHE A 180 12.34 -5.17 -3.46
CA PHE A 180 12.52 -4.07 -4.40
C PHE A 180 12.06 -4.46 -5.80
N GLU A 181 12.53 -5.58 -6.32
CA GLU A 181 12.18 -6.08 -7.65
C GLU A 181 10.67 -6.28 -7.80
N GLN A 182 10.07 -6.99 -6.85
CA GLN A 182 8.64 -7.29 -6.88
C GLN A 182 7.79 -6.02 -6.77
N THR A 183 8.16 -5.07 -5.92
CA THR A 183 7.40 -3.83 -5.76
C THR A 183 7.56 -2.90 -6.96
N ILE A 184 8.72 -2.86 -7.61
CA ILE A 184 8.89 -2.15 -8.89
C ILE A 184 7.94 -2.73 -9.96
N LEU A 185 7.90 -4.06 -10.10
CA LEU A 185 6.99 -4.74 -11.04
C LEU A 185 5.52 -4.43 -10.72
N ALA A 186 5.15 -4.47 -9.44
CA ALA A 186 3.82 -4.12 -9.00
C ALA A 186 3.45 -2.68 -9.37
N MET A 187 4.33 -1.72 -9.15
CA MET A 187 4.10 -0.32 -9.51
C MET A 187 4.04 -0.11 -11.03
N ARG A 188 4.84 -0.82 -11.81
CA ARG A 188 4.74 -0.82 -13.29
C ARG A 188 3.35 -1.24 -13.75
N SER A 189 2.72 -2.20 -13.08
CA SER A 189 1.40 -2.71 -13.44
C SER A 189 0.27 -1.68 -13.34
N CYS A 190 0.43 -0.67 -12.50
CA CYS A 190 -0.64 0.31 -12.23
C CYS A 190 -0.26 1.77 -12.56
N GLU A 191 0.99 2.07 -12.90
CA GLU A 191 1.44 3.45 -13.13
C GLU A 191 0.61 4.18 -14.18
N SER A 192 0.33 3.53 -15.31
CA SER A 192 -0.45 4.14 -16.40
C SER A 192 -1.87 4.52 -15.97
N ASP A 193 -2.55 3.62 -15.28
CA ASP A 193 -3.92 3.83 -14.82
C ASP A 193 -3.97 4.93 -13.74
N VAL A 194 -3.03 4.91 -12.80
CA VAL A 194 -2.92 5.94 -11.76
C VAL A 194 -2.65 7.30 -12.40
N ASN A 195 -1.72 7.41 -13.34
CA ASN A 195 -1.41 8.66 -14.04
C ASN A 195 -2.61 9.18 -14.83
N SER A 196 -3.34 8.31 -15.52
CA SER A 196 -4.53 8.68 -16.27
C SER A 196 -5.63 9.21 -15.36
N PHE A 197 -5.87 8.56 -14.24
CA PHE A 197 -6.84 9.03 -13.25
C PHE A 197 -6.42 10.38 -12.66
N MET A 198 -5.17 10.52 -12.23
CA MET A 198 -4.67 11.75 -11.61
C MET A 198 -4.66 12.93 -12.58
N GLY A 199 -4.52 12.68 -13.88
CA GLY A 199 -4.62 13.71 -14.92
C GLY A 199 -6.00 14.36 -15.02
N THR A 200 -7.04 13.67 -14.56
CA THR A 200 -8.44 14.16 -14.57
C THR A 200 -8.98 14.47 -13.17
N TYR A 201 -8.22 14.11 -12.12
CA TYR A 201 -8.67 14.32 -10.75
C TYR A 201 -8.72 15.80 -10.39
N GLN A 202 -9.88 16.22 -9.89
CA GLN A 202 -10.11 17.55 -9.30
C GLN A 202 -10.56 17.33 -7.86
N ALA A 203 -9.85 17.94 -6.92
CA ALA A 203 -10.13 17.86 -5.49
C ALA A 203 -11.41 18.61 -5.10
#